data_00d219d0ad27d83c0d5af469e7cd8933
#
_entry.id   00d219d0ad27d83c0d5af469e7cd8933
#
_cell.length_a   1.000
_cell.length_b   1.000
_cell.length_c   1.000
_cell.angle_alpha   90.00
_cell.angle_beta   90.00
_cell.angle_gamma   90.00
#
_symmetry.space_group_name_H-M   'P 1'
#
loop_
_entity.id
_entity.type
_entity.pdbx_description
1 polymer ?
#
loop_
_entity_poly.entity_id
_entity_poly.type
_entity_poly.pdbx_seq_one_letter_code
_entity_poly.pdbx_strand_id
1 'polypeptide(L)'
;MKPFLICLLVSISVFSQGQKDSIASLKIDALLILKDTIKHTAKKEFYSDQDLKMIDSLLVAEKLNSALIDTLEYVINDKDIIDNSRQALTSDSLKIRLAVLNENTPFNLAYNPALEKVINSYLVHRKKYYPALMAKAKYYFPMFEQHLDQYDIPLEMKYLSIVESALKPRARSGMGASGLWQFMYGTGKEFDLKVSSYVDERYDPVKATIAACKYLSQLYTMFGDWDLALAAYNSGPGNVRKAIKRSGGYRNYWNIRPYLPRETAGYVPAFYATMYIFEYAEEHNIYSDLPKFFNFQTDTVHVKRTISFDQISEIIDVDEKVLAHLNPSYKLDIIPFLKDKNYAVRLPSSKIVAFLDKEEELYALATADDAKREKPLPKYFEMDKRIRYKVKSGDYLGKIANKFGVRVSSIKSWNRMKSSNLKIGQRLYIYPKKLP
;
A
#
# COMPACT_ATOMS: atom_id res chain seq x y z
N MET A 1 9.66 41.84 -42.27
CA MET A 1 9.04 41.00 -43.32
C MET A 1 8.66 39.66 -42.71
N LYS A 2 7.37 39.44 -42.58
CA LYS A 2 6.80 38.12 -42.24
C LYS A 2 6.78 37.22 -43.48
N PRO A 3 6.87 35.89 -43.31
CA PRO A 3 5.75 35.13 -43.86
C PRO A 3 5.26 33.97 -42.91
N PHE A 4 3.99 33.93 -42.85
CA PHE A 4 3.05 32.85 -43.16
C PHE A 4 3.06 31.57 -42.31
N LEU A 5 2.11 31.57 -41.42
CA LEU A 5 1.52 30.41 -40.75
C LEU A 5 0.62 29.65 -41.75
N ILE A 6 0.91 28.41 -42.08
CA ILE A 6 -0.01 27.54 -42.78
C ILE A 6 -0.54 26.53 -41.76
N CYS A 7 -1.81 26.69 -41.39
CA CYS A 7 -2.63 25.68 -40.73
C CYS A 7 -2.88 24.54 -41.71
N LEU A 8 -2.44 23.34 -41.36
CA LEU A 8 -2.90 22.11 -42.01
C LEU A 8 -3.85 21.38 -41.07
N LEU A 9 -5.13 21.62 -41.27
CA LEU A 9 -6.21 20.75 -40.80
C LEU A 9 -6.16 19.48 -41.64
N VAL A 10 -5.68 18.38 -41.08
CA VAL A 10 -5.82 17.05 -41.68
C VAL A 10 -6.98 16.35 -40.99
N SER A 11 -8.02 16.21 -41.78
CA SER A 11 -9.23 15.45 -41.53
C SER A 11 -8.92 14.00 -41.13
N ILE A 12 -9.49 13.58 -40.01
CA ILE A 12 -9.63 12.16 -39.63
C ILE A 12 -10.63 11.53 -40.58
N SER A 13 -10.15 10.69 -41.46
CA SER A 13 -11.02 9.79 -42.23
C SER A 13 -10.34 8.47 -42.48
N VAL A 14 -10.95 7.44 -41.92
CA VAL A 14 -10.97 6.05 -42.39
C VAL A 14 -9.60 5.36 -42.48
N PHE A 15 -9.17 4.73 -41.42
CA PHE A 15 -8.18 3.64 -41.51
C PHE A 15 -8.84 2.45 -42.19
N SER A 16 -8.38 2.10 -43.38
CA SER A 16 -8.82 0.96 -44.13
C SER A 16 -8.32 -0.35 -43.48
N GLN A 17 -9.11 -1.42 -43.63
CA GLN A 17 -8.82 -2.77 -43.17
C GLN A 17 -7.37 -3.24 -43.48
N GLY A 18 -6.84 -2.87 -44.63
CA GLY A 18 -5.50 -3.26 -45.10
C GLY A 18 -4.32 -2.67 -44.30
N GLN A 19 -4.53 -1.56 -43.59
CA GLN A 19 -3.48 -1.01 -42.71
C GLN A 19 -3.41 -1.72 -41.36
N LYS A 20 -4.54 -2.26 -40.86
CA LYS A 20 -4.57 -3.11 -39.68
C LYS A 20 -3.87 -4.44 -39.90
N ASP A 21 -4.02 -5.02 -41.11
CA ASP A 21 -3.37 -6.26 -41.49
C ASP A 21 -1.84 -6.10 -41.68
N SER A 22 -1.39 -4.95 -42.16
CA SER A 22 0.02 -4.59 -42.26
C SER A 22 0.70 -4.41 -40.88
N ILE A 23 0.02 -3.78 -39.93
CA ILE A 23 0.53 -3.63 -38.55
C ILE A 23 0.53 -4.98 -37.82
N ALA A 24 -0.46 -5.83 -38.07
CA ALA A 24 -0.50 -7.19 -37.52
C ALA A 24 0.63 -8.05 -38.10
N SER A 25 0.93 -7.93 -39.40
CA SER A 25 2.05 -8.62 -40.06
C SER A 25 3.41 -8.17 -39.50
N LEU A 26 3.65 -6.87 -39.37
CA LEU A 26 4.88 -6.33 -38.77
C LEU A 26 5.07 -6.77 -37.31
N LYS A 27 3.97 -6.91 -36.54
CA LYS A 27 4.01 -7.43 -35.16
C LYS A 27 4.33 -8.92 -35.14
N ILE A 28 3.88 -9.69 -36.12
CA ILE A 28 4.16 -11.13 -36.24
C ILE A 28 5.65 -11.34 -36.61
N ASP A 29 6.19 -10.51 -37.49
CA ASP A 29 7.61 -10.58 -37.86
C ASP A 29 8.53 -10.17 -36.71
N ALA A 30 8.17 -9.15 -35.94
CA ALA A 30 8.86 -8.78 -34.72
C ALA A 30 8.83 -9.91 -33.66
N LEU A 31 7.71 -10.66 -33.58
CA LEU A 31 7.57 -11.83 -32.70
C LEU A 31 8.42 -13.02 -33.16
N LEU A 32 8.64 -13.21 -34.46
CA LEU A 32 9.52 -14.24 -35.00
C LEU A 32 10.97 -13.91 -34.70
N ILE A 33 11.36 -12.64 -34.81
CA ILE A 33 12.73 -12.16 -34.43
C ILE A 33 12.92 -12.33 -32.92
N LEU A 34 11.92 -12.02 -32.08
CA LEU A 34 11.96 -12.25 -30.63
C LEU A 34 12.05 -13.76 -30.30
N LYS A 35 11.37 -14.64 -31.05
CA LYS A 35 11.52 -16.11 -30.88
C LYS A 35 12.97 -16.58 -31.07
N ASP A 36 13.70 -16.03 -32.05
CA ASP A 36 15.09 -16.41 -32.29
C ASP A 36 16.02 -15.79 -31.24
N THR A 37 15.76 -14.56 -30.79
CA THR A 37 16.51 -13.92 -29.69
C THR A 37 16.28 -14.63 -28.36
N ILE A 38 15.03 -15.05 -28.06
CA ILE A 38 14.71 -15.84 -26.86
C ILE A 38 15.36 -17.23 -26.88
N LYS A 39 15.47 -17.88 -28.06
CA LYS A 39 16.18 -19.15 -28.18
C LYS A 39 17.67 -19.00 -27.85
N HIS A 40 18.31 -17.86 -28.13
CA HIS A 40 19.72 -17.62 -27.82
C HIS A 40 19.97 -17.18 -26.35
N THR A 41 19.00 -16.59 -25.66
CA THR A 41 19.13 -16.21 -24.24
C THR A 41 18.62 -17.29 -23.27
N ALA A 42 17.81 -18.25 -23.74
CA ALA A 42 17.17 -19.30 -22.90
C ALA A 42 18.12 -20.47 -22.51
N LYS A 43 19.42 -20.35 -22.75
CA LYS A 43 20.40 -21.38 -22.32
C LYS A 43 21.00 -21.04 -20.96
N LYS A 44 20.19 -21.18 -19.89
CA LYS A 44 20.56 -21.61 -18.53
C LYS A 44 19.32 -21.64 -17.64
N GLU A 45 18.42 -22.60 -17.85
CA GLU A 45 17.41 -22.94 -16.84
C GLU A 45 18.12 -23.72 -15.71
N PHE A 46 18.24 -23.08 -14.53
CA PHE A 46 18.85 -23.69 -13.34
C PHE A 46 17.84 -24.42 -12.45
N TYR A 47 16.58 -24.61 -12.88
CA TYR A 47 15.51 -25.21 -12.10
C TYR A 47 14.76 -26.26 -12.87
N SER A 48 14.40 -27.34 -12.18
CA SER A 48 13.44 -28.27 -12.75
C SER A 48 12.05 -27.60 -12.77
N ASP A 49 11.35 -27.81 -13.85
CA ASP A 49 9.96 -27.36 -14.05
C ASP A 49 9.04 -27.83 -12.90
N GLN A 50 9.47 -28.88 -12.20
CA GLN A 50 8.77 -29.49 -11.07
C GLN A 50 8.90 -28.69 -9.78
N ASP A 51 10.09 -28.10 -9.53
CA ASP A 51 10.32 -27.23 -8.35
C ASP A 51 9.56 -25.92 -8.46
N LEU A 52 9.51 -25.34 -9.68
CA LEU A 52 8.74 -24.13 -9.97
C LEU A 52 7.23 -24.38 -9.85
N LYS A 53 6.72 -25.50 -10.37
CA LYS A 53 5.31 -25.90 -10.24
C LYS A 53 4.92 -26.11 -8.77
N MET A 54 5.80 -26.70 -7.95
CA MET A 54 5.58 -26.91 -6.53
C MET A 54 5.54 -25.57 -5.77
N ILE A 55 6.49 -24.68 -6.03
CA ILE A 55 6.54 -23.33 -5.44
C ILE A 55 5.29 -22.54 -5.81
N ASP A 56 4.87 -22.56 -7.08
CA ASP A 56 3.71 -21.83 -7.55
C ASP A 56 2.38 -22.36 -7.00
N SER A 57 2.23 -23.70 -6.87
CA SER A 57 1.04 -24.30 -6.25
C SER A 57 0.92 -23.97 -4.77
N LEU A 58 2.05 -23.96 -4.07
CA LEU A 58 2.13 -23.58 -2.67
C LEU A 58 1.85 -22.08 -2.47
N LEU A 59 2.35 -21.21 -3.35
CA LEU A 59 2.11 -19.76 -3.34
C LEU A 59 0.66 -19.39 -3.62
N VAL A 60 0.00 -20.13 -4.53
CA VAL A 60 -1.44 -19.95 -4.78
C VAL A 60 -2.25 -20.32 -3.53
N ALA A 61 -1.89 -21.41 -2.82
CA ALA A 61 -2.56 -21.83 -1.59
C ALA A 61 -2.34 -20.85 -0.41
N GLU A 62 -1.12 -20.26 -0.27
CA GLU A 62 -0.78 -19.37 0.85
C GLU A 62 -1.21 -17.92 0.62
N LYS A 63 -1.22 -17.45 -0.63
CA LYS A 63 -1.82 -16.15 -0.96
C LYS A 63 -3.35 -16.18 -0.97
N LEU A 64 -3.96 -17.36 -1.07
CA LEU A 64 -5.36 -17.53 -0.69
C LEU A 64 -5.61 -17.23 0.79
N ASN A 65 -4.62 -17.34 1.67
CA ASN A 65 -4.66 -17.05 3.11
C ASN A 65 -3.90 -15.78 3.54
N SER A 66 -3.43 -14.94 2.61
CA SER A 66 -2.71 -13.69 2.94
C SER A 66 -3.66 -12.54 3.26
N ALA A 67 -3.13 -11.45 3.88
CA ALA A 67 -3.90 -10.24 4.22
C ALA A 67 -4.70 -9.63 3.06
N LEU A 68 -4.28 -9.85 1.79
CA LEU A 68 -5.07 -9.52 0.61
C LEU A 68 -6.37 -10.33 0.56
N ILE A 69 -6.39 -11.53 1.12
CA ILE A 69 -7.54 -12.45 1.14
C ILE A 69 -8.36 -12.28 2.39
N ASP A 70 -7.77 -12.13 3.58
CA ASP A 70 -8.52 -11.76 4.79
C ASP A 70 -9.34 -10.49 4.54
N THR A 71 -8.80 -9.62 3.69
CA THR A 71 -9.46 -8.39 3.27
C THR A 71 -10.54 -8.63 2.21
N LEU A 72 -10.44 -9.69 1.42
CA LEU A 72 -11.36 -10.05 0.36
C LEU A 72 -12.40 -11.09 0.82
N GLU A 73 -12.10 -11.95 1.79
CA GLU A 73 -13.04 -12.94 2.36
C GLU A 73 -14.24 -12.30 3.07
N TYR A 74 -14.08 -11.07 3.60
CA TYR A 74 -15.20 -10.33 4.20
C TYR A 74 -16.31 -9.95 3.20
N VAL A 75 -16.07 -10.16 1.90
CA VAL A 75 -17.02 -9.88 0.80
C VAL A 75 -17.56 -11.17 0.16
N ILE A 76 -17.04 -12.37 0.52
CA ILE A 76 -17.25 -13.64 -0.22
C ILE A 76 -18.40 -14.52 0.34
N ASN A 77 -19.26 -14.07 1.20
CA ASN A 77 -20.41 -14.90 1.64
C ASN A 77 -21.61 -14.91 0.69
N ASP A 78 -21.48 -14.43 -0.56
CA ASP A 78 -22.46 -14.67 -1.61
C ASP A 78 -21.96 -15.78 -2.56
N LYS A 79 -22.47 -16.98 -2.32
CA LYS A 79 -22.48 -18.07 -3.28
C LYS A 79 -23.43 -17.66 -4.41
N ASP A 80 -22.96 -17.82 -5.64
CA ASP A 80 -23.64 -17.76 -6.93
C ASP A 80 -23.25 -16.53 -7.78
N ILE A 81 -22.39 -16.84 -8.73
CA ILE A 81 -22.56 -16.61 -10.17
C ILE A 81 -21.33 -17.22 -10.84
N ILE A 82 -21.51 -18.42 -11.40
CA ILE A 82 -20.57 -19.00 -12.37
C ILE A 82 -20.91 -18.34 -13.71
N ASP A 83 -20.18 -17.30 -14.06
CA ASP A 83 -20.25 -16.72 -15.40
C ASP A 83 -19.45 -17.61 -16.37
N ASN A 84 -20.17 -18.32 -17.23
CA ASN A 84 -19.60 -19.23 -18.23
C ASN A 84 -19.11 -18.51 -19.51
N SER A 85 -19.12 -17.20 -19.59
CA SER A 85 -18.63 -16.43 -20.75
C SER A 85 -17.09 -16.19 -20.69
N ARG A 86 -16.30 -17.24 -20.44
CA ARG A 86 -14.83 -17.11 -20.33
C ARG A 86 -14.19 -17.19 -21.70
N GLN A 87 -13.88 -16.05 -22.30
CA GLN A 87 -12.84 -16.02 -23.32
C GLN A 87 -11.50 -16.27 -22.61
N ALA A 88 -11.01 -17.50 -22.70
CA ALA A 88 -9.75 -17.89 -22.06
C ALA A 88 -8.62 -17.06 -22.66
N LEU A 89 -7.81 -16.42 -21.81
CA LEU A 89 -6.58 -15.75 -22.21
C LEU A 89 -5.64 -16.81 -22.80
N THR A 90 -5.31 -16.68 -24.10
CA THR A 90 -4.36 -17.60 -24.74
C THR A 90 -2.93 -17.19 -24.37
N SER A 91 -2.02 -18.16 -24.28
CA SER A 91 -0.60 -17.88 -24.01
C SER A 91 0.03 -16.93 -25.04
N ASP A 92 -0.40 -17.01 -26.31
CA ASP A 92 0.13 -16.14 -27.35
C ASP A 92 -0.38 -14.69 -27.21
N SER A 93 -1.67 -14.50 -26.90
CA SER A 93 -2.20 -13.17 -26.59
C SER A 93 -1.50 -12.56 -25.36
N LEU A 94 -1.23 -13.37 -24.34
CA LEU A 94 -0.50 -12.90 -23.15
C LEU A 94 0.94 -12.51 -23.46
N LYS A 95 1.65 -13.29 -24.29
CA LYS A 95 3.03 -12.96 -24.71
C LYS A 95 3.11 -11.61 -25.43
N ILE A 96 2.16 -11.37 -26.36
CA ILE A 96 2.07 -10.11 -27.10
C ILE A 96 1.82 -8.94 -26.12
N ARG A 97 0.84 -9.06 -25.23
CA ARG A 97 0.50 -8.01 -24.28
C ARG A 97 1.63 -7.71 -23.30
N LEU A 98 2.30 -8.75 -22.79
CA LEU A 98 3.46 -8.55 -21.91
C LEU A 98 4.63 -7.90 -22.64
N ALA A 99 4.88 -8.25 -23.93
CA ALA A 99 5.91 -7.59 -24.72
C ALA A 99 5.61 -6.09 -24.89
N VAL A 100 4.36 -5.72 -25.19
CA VAL A 100 3.95 -4.30 -25.30
C VAL A 100 4.13 -3.56 -23.99
N LEU A 101 3.75 -4.15 -22.86
CA LEU A 101 3.98 -3.54 -21.54
C LEU A 101 5.47 -3.38 -21.25
N ASN A 102 6.27 -4.39 -21.57
CA ASN A 102 7.71 -4.39 -21.32
C ASN A 102 8.46 -3.28 -22.06
N GLU A 103 7.96 -2.86 -23.21
CA GLU A 103 8.56 -1.74 -23.98
C GLU A 103 8.34 -0.38 -23.32
N ASN A 104 7.30 -0.25 -22.48
CA ASN A 104 6.86 1.01 -21.90
C ASN A 104 7.13 1.14 -20.40
N THR A 105 7.89 0.20 -19.82
CA THR A 105 8.15 0.16 -18.38
C THR A 105 9.62 -0.18 -18.08
N PRO A 106 10.20 0.34 -17.00
CA PRO A 106 11.56 -0.02 -16.59
C PRO A 106 11.66 -1.39 -15.90
N PHE A 107 10.55 -2.12 -15.82
CA PHE A 107 10.49 -3.48 -15.25
C PHE A 107 10.79 -4.55 -16.31
N ASN A 108 11.17 -5.74 -15.88
CA ASN A 108 11.40 -6.86 -16.76
C ASN A 108 10.18 -7.79 -16.81
N LEU A 109 9.20 -7.44 -17.65
CA LEU A 109 7.94 -8.19 -17.83
C LEU A 109 8.07 -9.32 -18.87
N ALA A 110 9.22 -9.97 -18.98
CA ALA A 110 9.36 -11.09 -19.90
C ALA A 110 8.34 -12.21 -19.55
N TYR A 111 7.67 -12.70 -20.60
CA TYR A 111 6.79 -13.84 -20.44
C TYR A 111 7.52 -15.04 -19.83
N ASN A 112 6.89 -15.66 -18.84
CA ASN A 112 7.29 -16.96 -18.35
C ASN A 112 6.06 -17.72 -17.82
N PRO A 113 6.07 -19.08 -17.79
CA PRO A 113 4.93 -19.88 -17.38
C PRO A 113 4.46 -19.62 -15.92
N ALA A 114 5.38 -19.19 -15.04
CA ALA A 114 5.02 -18.87 -13.66
C ALA A 114 4.18 -17.60 -13.57
N LEU A 115 4.53 -16.57 -14.34
CA LEU A 115 3.76 -15.33 -14.43
C LEU A 115 2.40 -15.57 -15.08
N GLU A 116 2.33 -16.31 -16.18
CA GLU A 116 1.08 -16.69 -16.84
C GLU A 116 0.13 -17.37 -15.85
N LYS A 117 0.62 -18.32 -15.06
CA LYS A 117 -0.18 -19.02 -14.06
C LYS A 117 -0.77 -18.08 -13.02
N VAL A 118 -0.01 -17.08 -12.56
CA VAL A 118 -0.49 -16.09 -11.58
C VAL A 118 -1.54 -15.18 -12.22
N ILE A 119 -1.32 -14.68 -13.44
CA ILE A 119 -2.30 -13.84 -14.16
C ILE A 119 -3.60 -14.60 -14.35
N ASN A 120 -3.54 -15.84 -14.87
CA ASN A 120 -4.72 -16.67 -15.06
C ASN A 120 -5.46 -16.94 -13.75
N SER A 121 -4.72 -17.24 -12.66
CA SER A 121 -5.32 -17.42 -11.33
C SER A 121 -6.06 -16.16 -10.87
N TYR A 122 -5.50 -14.97 -11.11
CA TYR A 122 -6.12 -13.70 -10.75
C TYR A 122 -7.39 -13.43 -11.58
N LEU A 123 -7.34 -13.69 -12.88
CA LEU A 123 -8.49 -13.54 -13.76
C LEU A 123 -9.63 -14.51 -13.42
N VAL A 124 -9.29 -15.73 -12.97
CA VAL A 124 -10.30 -16.74 -12.60
C VAL A 124 -10.88 -16.44 -11.21
N HIS A 125 -10.05 -16.18 -10.21
CA HIS A 125 -10.49 -16.16 -8.81
C HIS A 125 -10.68 -14.75 -8.24
N ARG A 126 -10.09 -13.71 -8.86
CA ARG A 126 -10.08 -12.35 -8.31
C ARG A 126 -10.69 -11.30 -9.23
N LYS A 127 -11.12 -11.65 -10.44
CA LYS A 127 -11.71 -10.73 -11.43
C LYS A 127 -12.76 -9.82 -10.79
N LYS A 128 -13.68 -10.37 -10.02
CA LYS A 128 -14.81 -9.67 -9.39
C LYS A 128 -14.43 -8.55 -8.43
N TYR A 129 -13.17 -8.49 -7.97
CA TYR A 129 -12.71 -7.45 -7.03
C TYR A 129 -12.09 -6.24 -7.71
N TYR A 130 -11.67 -6.40 -8.97
CA TYR A 130 -11.00 -5.33 -9.70
C TYR A 130 -11.88 -4.10 -9.94
N PRO A 131 -13.20 -4.19 -10.23
CA PRO A 131 -14.05 -3.01 -10.33
C PRO A 131 -13.95 -2.08 -9.12
N ALA A 132 -14.08 -2.63 -7.93
CA ALA A 132 -13.97 -1.87 -6.69
C ALA A 132 -12.53 -1.38 -6.39
N LEU A 133 -11.50 -2.14 -6.77
CA LEU A 133 -10.10 -1.71 -6.66
C LEU A 133 -9.80 -0.54 -7.60
N MET A 134 -10.29 -0.59 -8.83
CA MET A 134 -10.13 0.49 -9.81
C MET A 134 -10.85 1.77 -9.36
N ALA A 135 -12.03 1.64 -8.74
CA ALA A 135 -12.72 2.79 -8.15
C ALA A 135 -11.89 3.46 -7.04
N LYS A 136 -11.26 2.67 -6.15
CA LYS A 136 -10.34 3.20 -5.13
C LYS A 136 -9.07 3.77 -5.73
N ALA A 137 -8.54 3.14 -6.79
CA ALA A 137 -7.37 3.63 -7.51
C ALA A 137 -7.59 5.04 -8.07
N LYS A 138 -8.77 5.36 -8.60
CA LYS A 138 -9.12 6.71 -9.05
C LYS A 138 -8.99 7.78 -7.95
N TYR A 139 -9.11 7.39 -6.68
CA TYR A 139 -8.89 8.31 -5.55
C TYR A 139 -7.42 8.41 -5.15
N TYR A 140 -6.69 7.28 -5.06
CA TYR A 140 -5.34 7.26 -4.51
C TYR A 140 -4.23 7.48 -5.55
N PHE A 141 -4.40 6.96 -6.77
CA PHE A 141 -3.35 6.95 -7.78
C PHE A 141 -2.84 8.34 -8.17
N PRO A 142 -3.67 9.38 -8.35
CA PRO A 142 -3.14 10.71 -8.69
C PRO A 142 -2.15 11.23 -7.64
N MET A 143 -2.41 10.98 -6.35
CA MET A 143 -1.51 11.36 -5.26
C MET A 143 -0.26 10.46 -5.21
N PHE A 144 -0.40 9.15 -5.49
CA PHE A 144 0.76 8.25 -5.58
C PHE A 144 1.67 8.66 -6.74
N GLU A 145 1.12 8.87 -7.93
CA GLU A 145 1.85 9.26 -9.13
C GLU A 145 2.61 10.56 -8.93
N GLN A 146 1.97 11.57 -8.32
CA GLN A 146 2.62 12.83 -7.97
C GLN A 146 3.88 12.62 -7.11
N HIS A 147 3.80 11.77 -6.09
CA HIS A 147 4.95 11.53 -5.21
C HIS A 147 5.98 10.58 -5.83
N LEU A 148 5.55 9.56 -6.59
CA LEU A 148 6.47 8.69 -7.32
C LEU A 148 7.33 9.47 -8.30
N ASP A 149 6.71 10.38 -9.08
CA ASP A 149 7.38 11.28 -10.00
C ASP A 149 8.39 12.19 -9.30
N GLN A 150 8.00 12.81 -8.17
CA GLN A 150 8.88 13.65 -7.36
C GLN A 150 10.15 12.96 -6.85
N TYR A 151 10.15 11.64 -6.78
CA TYR A 151 11.27 10.82 -6.31
C TYR A 151 11.93 10.01 -7.43
N ASP A 152 11.65 10.29 -8.70
CA ASP A 152 12.16 9.58 -9.88
C ASP A 152 11.92 8.06 -9.80
N ILE A 153 10.71 7.67 -9.36
CA ILE A 153 10.29 6.27 -9.21
C ILE A 153 9.27 5.94 -10.31
N PRO A 154 9.35 4.77 -10.95
CA PRO A 154 8.37 4.34 -11.94
C PRO A 154 6.94 4.44 -11.43
N LEU A 155 6.05 5.03 -12.23
CA LEU A 155 4.66 5.26 -11.85
C LEU A 155 3.89 3.95 -11.62
N GLU A 156 4.35 2.85 -12.20
CA GLU A 156 3.81 1.51 -12.00
C GLU A 156 3.92 1.04 -10.55
N MET A 157 4.84 1.62 -9.76
CA MET A 157 4.92 1.33 -8.33
C MET A 157 3.64 1.67 -7.56
N LYS A 158 2.71 2.43 -8.14
CA LYS A 158 1.35 2.61 -7.59
C LYS A 158 0.63 1.28 -7.36
N TYR A 159 0.85 0.27 -8.22
CA TYR A 159 0.25 -1.06 -8.07
C TYR A 159 0.75 -1.83 -6.83
N LEU A 160 1.90 -1.44 -6.28
CA LEU A 160 2.45 -2.04 -5.07
C LEU A 160 1.47 -1.92 -3.88
N SER A 161 0.81 -0.76 -3.72
CA SER A 161 -0.15 -0.55 -2.64
C SER A 161 -1.41 -1.43 -2.77
N ILE A 162 -1.74 -1.89 -3.98
CA ILE A 162 -2.81 -2.88 -4.19
C ILE A 162 -2.36 -4.24 -3.65
N VAL A 163 -1.14 -4.65 -3.98
CA VAL A 163 -0.56 -5.92 -3.50
C VAL A 163 -0.44 -5.92 -1.97
N GLU A 164 -0.08 -4.79 -1.38
CA GLU A 164 0.12 -4.65 0.07
C GLU A 164 -1.19 -4.61 0.88
N SER A 165 -2.19 -3.85 0.40
CA SER A 165 -3.37 -3.54 1.22
C SER A 165 -4.71 -3.59 0.48
N ALA A 166 -4.75 -3.91 -0.81
CA ALA A 166 -5.94 -3.73 -1.66
C ALA A 166 -6.52 -2.30 -1.54
N LEU A 167 -5.63 -1.29 -1.43
CA LEU A 167 -5.98 0.12 -1.23
C LEU A 167 -6.87 0.35 0.02
N LYS A 168 -6.65 -0.41 1.09
CA LYS A 168 -7.30 -0.18 2.38
C LYS A 168 -6.40 0.64 3.30
N PRO A 169 -6.73 1.91 3.58
CA PRO A 169 -5.85 2.79 4.35
C PRO A 169 -5.68 2.34 5.81
N ARG A 170 -6.65 1.64 6.40
CA ARG A 170 -6.58 1.06 7.76
C ARG A 170 -6.21 -0.42 7.77
N ALA A 171 -5.64 -0.97 6.67
CA ALA A 171 -5.18 -2.36 6.65
C ALA A 171 -4.10 -2.59 7.72
N ARG A 172 -4.18 -3.75 8.40
CA ARG A 172 -3.19 -4.18 9.39
C ARG A 172 -2.98 -5.69 9.28
N SER A 173 -1.74 -6.10 9.07
CA SER A 173 -1.39 -7.52 9.06
C SER A 173 -1.27 -8.10 10.48
N GLY A 174 -1.32 -9.43 10.59
CA GLY A 174 -1.09 -10.12 11.87
C GLY A 174 0.27 -9.81 12.50
N MET A 175 1.28 -9.48 11.69
CA MET A 175 2.62 -9.07 12.13
C MET A 175 2.73 -7.58 12.46
N GLY A 176 1.66 -6.80 12.25
CA GLY A 176 1.59 -5.38 12.59
C GLY A 176 2.07 -4.43 11.51
N ALA A 177 2.25 -4.89 10.27
CA ALA A 177 2.38 -4.02 9.11
C ALA A 177 1.07 -3.23 8.94
N SER A 178 1.16 -1.95 8.55
CA SER A 178 0.00 -1.04 8.64
C SER A 178 -0.06 -0.07 7.46
N GLY A 179 -1.31 0.23 7.04
CA GLY A 179 -1.63 1.24 6.05
C GLY A 179 -1.56 0.76 4.60
N LEU A 180 -1.71 1.69 3.66
CA LEU A 180 -1.71 1.43 2.22
C LEU A 180 -0.44 0.72 1.74
N TRP A 181 0.70 1.05 2.35
CA TRP A 181 2.04 0.59 2.01
C TRP A 181 2.59 -0.46 2.97
N GLN A 182 1.77 -0.96 3.90
CA GLN A 182 2.07 -2.01 4.88
C GLN A 182 3.43 -1.82 5.61
N PHE A 183 3.68 -0.62 6.10
CA PHE A 183 4.89 -0.36 6.88
C PHE A 183 4.89 -1.11 8.21
N MET A 184 5.95 -1.88 8.46
CA MET A 184 6.29 -2.31 9.81
C MET A 184 6.66 -1.09 10.67
N TYR A 185 6.40 -1.16 11.98
CA TYR A 185 6.71 -0.04 12.88
C TYR A 185 8.17 0.42 12.79
N GLY A 186 9.12 -0.51 12.81
CA GLY A 186 10.56 -0.20 12.72
C GLY A 186 10.91 0.53 11.43
N THR A 187 10.52 -0.04 10.29
CA THR A 187 10.76 0.55 8.96
C THR A 187 10.07 1.90 8.82
N GLY A 188 8.79 2.01 9.23
CA GLY A 188 8.07 3.30 9.17
C GLY A 188 8.79 4.40 9.95
N LYS A 189 9.36 4.07 11.13
CA LYS A 189 10.14 5.01 11.94
C LYS A 189 11.42 5.46 11.25
N GLU A 190 12.11 4.58 10.52
CA GLU A 190 13.32 4.93 9.74
C GLU A 190 13.00 5.95 8.64
N PHE A 191 11.75 5.97 8.14
CA PHE A 191 11.26 6.91 7.15
C PHE A 191 10.33 7.99 7.73
N ASP A 192 10.54 8.38 9.00
CA ASP A 192 9.89 9.48 9.70
C ASP A 192 8.40 9.32 9.99
N LEU A 193 7.82 8.13 9.83
CA LEU A 193 6.43 7.87 10.21
C LEU A 193 6.29 7.76 11.74
N LYS A 194 5.56 8.69 12.32
CA LYS A 194 5.37 8.79 13.77
C LYS A 194 4.14 8.03 14.22
N VAL A 195 4.25 7.41 15.39
CA VAL A 195 3.12 6.74 16.04
C VAL A 195 2.95 7.29 17.45
N SER A 196 1.74 7.73 17.76
CA SER A 196 1.36 8.27 19.08
C SER A 196 0.13 7.57 19.64
N SER A 197 -0.33 7.98 20.82
CA SER A 197 -1.59 7.51 21.40
C SER A 197 -2.81 7.85 20.55
N TYR A 198 -2.75 8.92 19.75
CA TYR A 198 -3.85 9.41 18.92
C TYR A 198 -3.66 9.17 17.44
N VAL A 199 -2.42 9.18 16.95
CA VAL A 199 -2.12 9.18 15.52
C VAL A 199 -1.14 8.07 15.19
N ASP A 200 -1.38 7.37 14.09
CA ASP A 200 -0.43 6.45 13.47
C ASP A 200 -0.25 6.85 12.01
N GLU A 201 0.88 7.50 11.70
CA GLU A 201 1.15 8.05 10.38
C GLU A 201 1.39 6.99 9.30
N ARG A 202 1.52 5.71 9.68
CA ARG A 202 1.54 4.60 8.70
C ARG A 202 0.19 4.44 7.98
N TYR A 203 -0.88 4.92 8.59
CA TYR A 203 -2.23 4.97 8.00
C TYR A 203 -2.50 6.27 7.23
N ASP A 204 -1.64 7.29 7.36
CA ASP A 204 -1.77 8.54 6.62
C ASP A 204 -1.40 8.31 5.14
N PRO A 205 -2.33 8.50 4.18
CA PRO A 205 -2.07 8.19 2.79
C PRO A 205 -0.88 8.96 2.19
N VAL A 206 -0.76 10.25 2.50
CA VAL A 206 0.29 11.11 1.95
C VAL A 206 1.64 10.79 2.59
N LYS A 207 1.72 10.79 3.92
CA LYS A 207 2.97 10.54 4.64
C LYS A 207 3.52 9.14 4.38
N ALA A 208 2.64 8.13 4.35
CA ALA A 208 3.04 6.77 4.05
C ALA A 208 3.51 6.62 2.59
N THR A 209 2.93 7.35 1.64
CA THR A 209 3.40 7.35 0.24
C THR A 209 4.80 7.99 0.13
N ILE A 210 5.02 9.14 0.75
CA ILE A 210 6.34 9.78 0.79
C ILE A 210 7.39 8.84 1.42
N ALA A 211 7.05 8.16 2.51
CA ALA A 211 7.92 7.18 3.14
C ALA A 211 8.20 5.98 2.23
N ALA A 212 7.19 5.49 1.50
CA ALA A 212 7.36 4.40 0.53
C ALA A 212 8.29 4.81 -0.62
N CYS A 213 8.14 6.02 -1.15
CA CYS A 213 9.03 6.56 -2.17
C CYS A 213 10.49 6.60 -1.68
N LYS A 214 10.74 7.14 -0.49
CA LYS A 214 12.09 7.16 0.10
C LYS A 214 12.66 5.75 0.26
N TYR A 215 11.86 4.80 0.73
CA TYR A 215 12.29 3.42 0.91
C TYR A 215 12.58 2.73 -0.42
N LEU A 216 11.71 2.88 -1.42
CA LEU A 216 11.91 2.34 -2.78
C LEU A 216 13.16 2.90 -3.45
N SER A 217 13.42 4.22 -3.36
CA SER A 217 14.65 4.84 -3.86
C SER A 217 15.89 4.25 -3.18
N GLN A 218 15.87 4.05 -1.86
CA GLN A 218 16.96 3.40 -1.15
C GLN A 218 17.19 1.96 -1.60
N LEU A 219 16.13 1.19 -1.81
CA LEU A 219 16.23 -0.19 -2.29
C LEU A 219 16.76 -0.26 -3.71
N TYR A 220 16.29 0.63 -4.59
CA TYR A 220 16.81 0.73 -5.95
C TYR A 220 18.30 1.09 -5.98
N THR A 221 18.71 2.05 -5.16
CA THR A 221 20.14 2.41 -5.00
C THR A 221 21.00 1.20 -4.56
N MET A 222 20.46 0.29 -3.73
CA MET A 222 21.18 -0.90 -3.29
C MET A 222 21.29 -1.98 -4.37
N PHE A 223 20.28 -2.14 -5.22
CA PHE A 223 20.21 -3.28 -6.13
C PHE A 223 20.39 -2.89 -7.59
N GLY A 224 20.06 -1.66 -8.00
CA GLY A 224 20.10 -1.20 -9.39
C GLY A 224 19.06 -1.87 -10.29
N ASP A 225 18.02 -2.48 -9.69
CA ASP A 225 17.01 -3.28 -10.36
C ASP A 225 15.70 -3.19 -9.59
N TRP A 226 14.60 -2.89 -10.29
CA TRP A 226 13.29 -2.68 -9.65
C TRP A 226 12.64 -3.97 -9.16
N ASP A 227 12.85 -5.10 -9.82
CA ASP A 227 12.34 -6.40 -9.38
C ASP A 227 13.01 -6.83 -8.06
N LEU A 228 14.32 -6.59 -7.95
CA LEU A 228 15.07 -6.82 -6.72
C LEU A 228 14.66 -5.84 -5.61
N ALA A 229 14.36 -4.59 -5.97
CA ALA A 229 13.84 -3.60 -5.03
C ALA A 229 12.45 -4.01 -4.49
N LEU A 230 11.53 -4.48 -5.36
CA LEU A 230 10.23 -5.04 -4.96
C LEU A 230 10.39 -6.26 -4.04
N ALA A 231 11.27 -7.19 -4.39
CA ALA A 231 11.56 -8.35 -3.54
C ALA A 231 12.11 -7.94 -2.16
N ALA A 232 12.97 -6.90 -2.15
CA ALA A 232 13.55 -6.35 -0.92
C ALA A 232 12.53 -5.56 -0.09
N TYR A 233 11.58 -4.88 -0.72
CA TYR A 233 10.47 -4.22 -0.02
C TYR A 233 9.66 -5.23 0.80
N ASN A 234 9.34 -6.38 0.21
CA ASN A 234 8.56 -7.43 0.89
C ASN A 234 9.35 -8.15 2.00
N SER A 235 10.59 -8.57 1.73
CA SER A 235 11.33 -9.44 2.67
C SER A 235 12.50 -8.79 3.39
N GLY A 236 12.80 -7.56 3.05
CA GLY A 236 14.00 -6.85 3.50
C GLY A 236 15.23 -7.15 2.64
N PRO A 237 16.14 -6.16 2.49
CA PRO A 237 17.32 -6.25 1.62
C PRO A 237 18.29 -7.37 2.01
N GLY A 238 18.30 -7.78 3.27
CA GLY A 238 19.14 -8.87 3.76
C GLY A 238 18.78 -10.23 3.15
N ASN A 239 17.49 -10.52 2.95
CA ASN A 239 17.06 -11.78 2.34
C ASN A 239 17.39 -11.82 0.84
N VAL A 240 17.21 -10.71 0.13
CA VAL A 240 17.59 -10.59 -1.28
C VAL A 240 19.10 -10.77 -1.47
N ARG A 241 19.95 -10.14 -0.62
CA ARG A 241 21.40 -10.35 -0.67
C ARG A 241 21.81 -11.81 -0.40
N LYS A 242 21.13 -12.49 0.52
CA LYS A 242 21.35 -13.93 0.79
C LYS A 242 20.95 -14.77 -0.42
N ALA A 243 19.83 -14.45 -1.08
CA ALA A 243 19.36 -15.15 -2.26
C ALA A 243 20.35 -14.97 -3.43
N ILE A 244 20.83 -13.75 -3.68
CA ILE A 244 21.88 -13.46 -4.66
C ILE A 244 23.13 -14.31 -4.38
N LYS A 245 23.61 -14.36 -3.14
CA LYS A 245 24.77 -15.18 -2.78
C LYS A 245 24.52 -16.68 -3.01
N ARG A 246 23.35 -17.19 -2.65
CA ARG A 246 22.99 -18.61 -2.81
C ARG A 246 22.82 -19.02 -4.27
N SER A 247 22.39 -18.12 -5.12
CA SER A 247 22.23 -18.36 -6.55
C SER A 247 23.56 -18.37 -7.34
N GLY A 248 24.70 -18.09 -6.69
CA GLY A 248 25.98 -17.95 -7.36
C GLY A 248 26.28 -16.52 -7.83
N GLY A 249 25.63 -15.51 -7.28
CA GLY A 249 25.86 -14.10 -7.58
C GLY A 249 24.93 -13.49 -8.64
N TYR A 250 23.91 -14.22 -9.08
CA TYR A 250 22.95 -13.68 -10.06
C TYR A 250 22.17 -12.50 -9.46
N ARG A 251 22.04 -11.42 -10.23
CA ARG A 251 21.33 -10.19 -9.86
C ARG A 251 20.06 -10.00 -10.70
N ASN A 252 19.33 -11.06 -10.95
CA ASN A 252 18.04 -11.06 -11.63
C ASN A 252 17.02 -11.78 -10.76
N TYR A 253 15.82 -11.20 -10.61
CA TYR A 253 14.78 -11.75 -9.75
C TYR A 253 14.45 -13.21 -10.05
N TRP A 254 14.24 -13.56 -11.31
CA TRP A 254 13.83 -14.91 -11.71
C TRP A 254 14.89 -15.97 -11.39
N ASN A 255 16.19 -15.59 -11.45
CA ASN A 255 17.30 -16.47 -11.09
C ASN A 255 17.45 -16.65 -9.59
N ILE A 256 17.11 -15.64 -8.77
CA ILE A 256 17.22 -15.74 -7.31
C ILE A 256 15.93 -16.20 -6.65
N ARG A 257 14.82 -16.21 -7.39
CA ARG A 257 13.48 -16.52 -6.91
C ARG A 257 13.39 -17.78 -6.03
N PRO A 258 14.00 -18.92 -6.34
CA PRO A 258 13.97 -20.13 -5.54
C PRO A 258 14.73 -20.05 -4.21
N TYR A 259 15.61 -19.07 -4.08
CA TYR A 259 16.37 -18.82 -2.84
C TYR A 259 15.73 -17.76 -1.96
N LEU A 260 14.65 -17.12 -2.43
CA LEU A 260 13.87 -16.15 -1.68
C LEU A 260 12.91 -16.85 -0.71
N PRO A 261 12.48 -16.15 0.36
CA PRO A 261 11.32 -16.60 1.13
C PRO A 261 10.12 -16.84 0.20
N ARG A 262 9.32 -17.85 0.54
CA ARG A 262 8.20 -18.29 -0.29
C ARG A 262 7.23 -17.15 -0.67
N GLU A 263 6.87 -16.30 0.29
CA GLU A 263 6.04 -15.11 0.06
C GLU A 263 6.68 -14.18 -0.97
N THR A 264 7.98 -13.88 -0.80
CA THR A 264 8.73 -13.00 -1.68
C THR A 264 8.88 -13.57 -3.09
N ALA A 265 9.02 -14.89 -3.22
CA ALA A 265 9.06 -15.59 -4.52
C ALA A 265 7.75 -15.46 -5.33
N GLY A 266 6.63 -15.11 -4.69
CA GLY A 266 5.35 -14.81 -5.36
C GLY A 266 5.04 -13.33 -5.49
N TYR A 267 5.82 -12.46 -4.85
CA TYR A 267 5.49 -11.05 -4.72
C TYR A 267 5.61 -10.26 -6.03
N VAL A 268 6.73 -10.38 -6.74
CA VAL A 268 6.92 -9.73 -8.04
C VAL A 268 5.93 -10.25 -9.10
N PRO A 269 5.69 -11.58 -9.23
CA PRO A 269 4.62 -12.07 -10.11
C PRO A 269 3.22 -11.54 -9.74
N ALA A 270 2.91 -11.33 -8.46
CA ALA A 270 1.65 -10.74 -8.03
C ALA A 270 1.54 -9.26 -8.41
N PHE A 271 2.65 -8.51 -8.29
CA PHE A 271 2.73 -7.13 -8.74
C PHE A 271 2.50 -7.04 -10.26
N TYR A 272 3.18 -7.85 -11.04
CA TYR A 272 3.01 -7.89 -12.51
C TYR A 272 1.62 -8.33 -12.95
N ALA A 273 1.03 -9.31 -12.25
CA ALA A 273 -0.34 -9.73 -12.55
C ALA A 273 -1.35 -8.62 -12.24
N THR A 274 -1.13 -7.86 -11.16
CA THR A 274 -1.98 -6.72 -10.82
C THR A 274 -1.87 -5.62 -11.87
N MET A 275 -0.65 -5.23 -12.24
CA MET A 275 -0.38 -4.27 -13.30
C MET A 275 -1.02 -4.70 -14.62
N TYR A 276 -0.77 -5.93 -15.08
CA TYR A 276 -1.35 -6.47 -16.32
C TYR A 276 -2.88 -6.37 -16.34
N ILE A 277 -3.55 -6.72 -15.24
CA ILE A 277 -5.01 -6.69 -15.20
C ILE A 277 -5.55 -5.25 -15.21
N PHE A 278 -4.86 -4.30 -14.60
CA PHE A 278 -5.25 -2.90 -14.69
C PHE A 278 -5.07 -2.33 -16.09
N GLU A 279 -3.97 -2.65 -16.77
CA GLU A 279 -3.66 -2.16 -18.11
C GLU A 279 -4.53 -2.79 -19.21
N TYR A 280 -4.96 -4.03 -19.01
CA TYR A 280 -5.81 -4.78 -19.96
C TYR A 280 -7.20 -5.11 -19.38
N ALA A 281 -7.72 -4.22 -18.54
CA ALA A 281 -8.98 -4.45 -17.87
C ALA A 281 -10.16 -4.62 -18.84
N GLU A 282 -10.25 -3.77 -19.85
CA GLU A 282 -11.33 -3.78 -20.85
C GLU A 282 -11.33 -5.06 -21.68
N GLU A 283 -10.13 -5.55 -22.06
CA GLU A 283 -9.98 -6.80 -22.82
C GLU A 283 -10.38 -8.03 -22.01
N HIS A 284 -10.44 -7.88 -20.70
CA HIS A 284 -10.94 -8.90 -19.80
C HIS A 284 -12.37 -8.63 -19.32
N ASN A 285 -13.08 -7.67 -19.91
CA ASN A 285 -14.42 -7.23 -19.49
C ASN A 285 -14.46 -6.90 -17.99
N ILE A 286 -13.50 -6.09 -17.55
CA ILE A 286 -13.41 -5.55 -16.18
C ILE A 286 -13.59 -4.03 -16.29
N TYR A 287 -14.64 -3.51 -15.69
CA TYR A 287 -14.99 -2.11 -15.72
C TYR A 287 -15.01 -1.56 -14.30
N SER A 288 -14.44 -0.36 -14.11
CA SER A 288 -14.36 0.27 -12.78
C SER A 288 -15.74 0.62 -12.25
N ASP A 289 -15.97 0.32 -10.98
CA ASP A 289 -17.06 0.93 -10.22
C ASP A 289 -16.88 2.46 -10.14
N LEU A 290 -17.95 3.17 -9.77
CA LEU A 290 -17.87 4.61 -9.48
C LEU A 290 -17.12 4.82 -8.16
N PRO A 291 -16.11 5.70 -8.13
CA PRO A 291 -15.43 6.04 -6.89
C PRO A 291 -16.37 6.82 -5.97
N LYS A 292 -16.26 6.62 -4.66
CA LYS A 292 -17.02 7.42 -3.67
C LYS A 292 -16.60 8.88 -3.67
N PHE A 293 -15.30 9.13 -3.87
CA PHE A 293 -14.69 10.46 -3.97
C PHE A 293 -13.57 10.43 -4.98
N PHE A 294 -13.31 11.58 -5.61
CA PHE A 294 -12.05 11.84 -6.29
C PHE A 294 -11.13 12.64 -5.35
N ASN A 295 -9.82 12.53 -5.52
CA ASN A 295 -8.84 13.22 -4.65
C ASN A 295 -9.07 14.74 -4.62
N PHE A 296 -9.32 15.36 -5.77
CA PHE A 296 -9.57 16.79 -5.91
C PHE A 296 -10.89 17.27 -5.26
N GLN A 297 -11.78 16.37 -4.87
CA GLN A 297 -13.02 16.69 -4.14
C GLN A 297 -12.83 16.73 -2.64
N THR A 298 -11.59 16.66 -2.15
CA THR A 298 -11.28 16.72 -0.72
C THR A 298 -10.18 17.73 -0.45
N ASP A 299 -10.26 18.40 0.70
CA ASP A 299 -9.22 19.33 1.17
C ASP A 299 -9.04 19.22 2.69
N THR A 300 -8.05 19.92 3.24
CA THR A 300 -7.65 19.82 4.64
C THR A 300 -7.78 21.13 5.37
N VAL A 301 -8.28 21.07 6.63
CA VAL A 301 -8.33 22.21 7.55
C VAL A 301 -7.51 21.87 8.80
N HIS A 302 -6.62 22.77 9.21
CA HIS A 302 -5.87 22.62 10.45
C HIS A 302 -6.77 22.88 11.67
N VAL A 303 -6.66 22.00 12.67
CA VAL A 303 -7.42 22.16 13.89
C VAL A 303 -6.67 22.98 14.92
N LYS A 304 -7.38 23.84 15.66
CA LYS A 304 -6.83 24.71 16.72
C LYS A 304 -7.17 24.19 18.13
N ARG A 305 -7.94 23.11 18.21
CA ARG A 305 -8.32 22.43 19.44
C ARG A 305 -8.45 20.92 19.18
N THR A 306 -8.32 20.10 20.23
CA THR A 306 -8.66 18.68 20.16
C THR A 306 -10.15 18.53 19.92
N ILE A 307 -10.53 17.84 18.84
CA ILE A 307 -11.91 17.57 18.42
C ILE A 307 -12.07 16.12 17.99
N SER A 308 -13.27 15.60 18.02
CA SER A 308 -13.62 14.24 17.59
C SER A 308 -14.49 14.25 16.33
N PHE A 309 -14.58 13.10 15.66
CA PHE A 309 -15.35 12.99 14.42
C PHE A 309 -16.85 13.14 14.65
N ASP A 310 -17.38 12.66 15.79
CA ASP A 310 -18.77 12.86 16.19
C ASP A 310 -19.11 14.35 16.33
N GLN A 311 -18.26 15.15 16.98
CA GLN A 311 -18.44 16.60 17.10
C GLN A 311 -18.41 17.29 15.73
N ILE A 312 -17.51 16.90 14.84
CA ILE A 312 -17.48 17.42 13.47
C ILE A 312 -18.76 17.02 12.72
N SER A 313 -19.16 15.75 12.84
CA SER A 313 -20.37 15.23 12.21
C SER A 313 -21.61 16.00 12.62
N GLU A 314 -21.77 16.27 13.92
CA GLU A 314 -22.90 17.02 14.51
C GLU A 314 -22.98 18.45 13.96
N ILE A 315 -21.84 19.16 13.89
CA ILE A 315 -21.84 20.60 13.56
C ILE A 315 -21.95 20.86 12.06
N ILE A 316 -21.27 20.07 11.21
CA ILE A 316 -21.21 20.34 9.77
C ILE A 316 -21.94 19.31 8.91
N ASP A 317 -22.67 18.39 9.53
CA ASP A 317 -23.46 17.36 8.86
C ASP A 317 -22.61 16.57 7.83
N VAL A 318 -21.60 15.85 8.31
CA VAL A 318 -20.74 14.93 7.56
C VAL A 318 -20.75 13.57 8.24
N ASP A 319 -21.08 12.51 7.51
CA ASP A 319 -21.06 11.15 8.06
C ASP A 319 -19.69 10.82 8.67
N GLU A 320 -19.67 10.35 9.92
CA GLU A 320 -18.44 9.92 10.62
C GLU A 320 -17.65 8.85 9.86
N LYS A 321 -18.33 7.99 9.09
CA LYS A 321 -17.66 6.99 8.23
C LYS A 321 -16.87 7.66 7.10
N VAL A 322 -17.36 8.80 6.59
CA VAL A 322 -16.65 9.61 5.61
C VAL A 322 -15.42 10.23 6.26
N LEU A 323 -15.58 10.82 7.45
CA LEU A 323 -14.46 11.38 8.23
C LEU A 323 -13.40 10.32 8.53
N ALA A 324 -13.80 9.14 9.01
CA ALA A 324 -12.89 8.04 9.30
C ALA A 324 -12.19 7.50 8.04
N HIS A 325 -12.86 7.50 6.88
CA HIS A 325 -12.28 7.10 5.61
C HIS A 325 -11.23 8.11 5.11
N LEU A 326 -11.54 9.40 5.19
CA LEU A 326 -10.63 10.46 4.75
C LEU A 326 -9.47 10.73 5.72
N ASN A 327 -9.62 10.34 6.99
CA ASN A 327 -8.67 10.60 8.07
C ASN A 327 -8.23 9.31 8.79
N PRO A 328 -7.71 8.31 8.09
CA PRO A 328 -7.47 6.98 8.64
C PRO A 328 -6.36 6.92 9.69
N SER A 329 -5.51 7.95 9.77
CA SER A 329 -4.41 8.03 10.73
C SER A 329 -4.84 8.30 12.17
N TYR A 330 -6.03 8.86 12.40
CA TYR A 330 -6.55 9.11 13.73
C TYR A 330 -7.17 7.84 14.33
N LYS A 331 -6.66 7.41 15.48
CA LYS A 331 -6.90 6.07 16.04
C LYS A 331 -8.16 5.97 16.90
N LEU A 332 -8.56 7.07 17.49
CA LEU A 332 -9.71 7.15 18.41
C LEU A 332 -10.84 7.99 17.81
N ASP A 333 -10.74 8.22 16.49
CA ASP A 333 -11.59 9.19 15.78
C ASP A 333 -11.53 10.58 16.42
N ILE A 334 -10.35 10.90 17.02
CA ILE A 334 -10.04 12.18 17.67
C ILE A 334 -8.81 12.79 17.03
N ILE A 335 -8.91 14.04 16.63
CA ILE A 335 -7.82 14.86 16.11
C ILE A 335 -7.22 15.63 17.28
N PRO A 336 -5.99 15.31 17.71
CA PRO A 336 -5.39 15.98 18.85
C PRO A 336 -4.87 17.37 18.45
N PHE A 337 -4.95 18.34 19.34
CA PHE A 337 -4.27 19.60 19.19
C PHE A 337 -3.01 19.66 20.06
N LEU A 338 -1.89 20.02 19.44
CA LEU A 338 -0.61 20.27 20.11
C LEU A 338 0.03 21.50 19.47
N LYS A 339 0.54 22.42 20.32
CA LYS A 339 1.09 23.72 19.86
C LYS A 339 2.22 23.61 18.83
N ASP A 340 2.98 22.51 18.88
CA ASP A 340 4.15 22.23 18.05
C ASP A 340 3.86 21.26 16.89
N LYS A 341 2.58 20.92 16.66
CA LYS A 341 2.16 19.97 15.61
C LYS A 341 0.93 20.46 14.88
N ASN A 342 1.02 20.45 13.56
CA ASN A 342 -0.08 20.84 12.68
C ASN A 342 -0.90 19.60 12.31
N TYR A 343 -1.84 19.22 13.17
CA TYR A 343 -2.85 18.24 12.81
C TYR A 343 -3.98 18.89 12.01
N ALA A 344 -4.49 18.17 11.03
CA ALA A 344 -5.54 18.66 10.13
C ALA A 344 -6.62 17.59 9.94
N VAL A 345 -7.82 18.01 9.67
CA VAL A 345 -8.91 17.15 9.21
C VAL A 345 -9.02 17.27 7.69
N ARG A 346 -9.13 16.14 6.99
CA ARG A 346 -9.51 16.10 5.58
C ARG A 346 -11.01 15.96 5.47
N LEU A 347 -11.61 16.84 4.70
CA LEU A 347 -13.05 16.94 4.48
C LEU A 347 -13.38 16.91 2.99
N PRO A 348 -14.62 16.57 2.60
CA PRO A 348 -15.11 16.91 1.27
C PRO A 348 -15.00 18.43 1.05
N SER A 349 -14.54 18.86 -0.12
CA SER A 349 -14.32 20.29 -0.42
C SER A 349 -15.58 21.14 -0.23
N SER A 350 -16.76 20.54 -0.45
CA SER A 350 -18.06 21.18 -0.20
C SER A 350 -18.35 21.51 1.27
N LYS A 351 -17.60 20.90 2.20
CA LYS A 351 -17.79 21.07 3.66
C LYS A 351 -16.73 21.97 4.31
N ILE A 352 -15.73 22.42 3.56
CA ILE A 352 -14.65 23.26 4.07
C ILE A 352 -15.19 24.60 4.58
N VAL A 353 -16.03 25.27 3.79
CA VAL A 353 -16.61 26.58 4.18
C VAL A 353 -17.47 26.42 5.43
N ALA A 354 -18.32 25.39 5.48
CA ALA A 354 -19.15 25.11 6.65
C ALA A 354 -18.32 24.84 7.91
N PHE A 355 -17.17 24.17 7.79
CA PHE A 355 -16.23 23.97 8.91
C PHE A 355 -15.66 25.29 9.40
N LEU A 356 -15.21 26.16 8.51
CA LEU A 356 -14.60 27.45 8.86
C LEU A 356 -15.62 28.41 9.48
N ASP A 357 -16.84 28.47 8.93
CA ASP A 357 -17.91 29.33 9.44
C ASP A 357 -18.39 28.90 10.84
N LYS A 358 -18.36 27.59 11.12
CA LYS A 358 -18.81 27.03 12.40
C LYS A 358 -17.66 26.61 13.33
N GLU A 359 -16.45 27.07 13.07
CA GLU A 359 -15.26 26.67 13.83
C GLU A 359 -15.38 26.98 15.33
N GLU A 360 -15.94 28.15 15.68
CA GLU A 360 -16.14 28.57 17.08
C GLU A 360 -17.20 27.70 17.77
N GLU A 361 -18.31 27.40 17.09
CA GLU A 361 -19.38 26.52 17.61
C GLU A 361 -18.82 25.10 17.86
N LEU A 362 -18.04 24.55 16.94
CA LEU A 362 -17.39 23.26 17.08
C LEU A 362 -16.45 23.21 18.30
N TYR A 363 -15.65 24.24 18.51
CA TYR A 363 -14.75 24.29 19.65
C TYR A 363 -15.46 24.56 20.98
N ALA A 364 -16.61 25.25 20.96
CA ALA A 364 -17.49 25.41 22.11
C ALA A 364 -18.11 24.05 22.51
N LEU A 365 -18.63 23.29 21.53
CA LEU A 365 -19.16 21.95 21.77
C LEU A 365 -18.08 21.02 22.37
N ALA A 366 -16.88 21.01 21.79
CA ALA A 366 -15.77 20.21 22.30
C ALA A 366 -15.39 20.58 23.75
N THR A 367 -15.52 21.86 24.12
CA THR A 367 -15.29 22.33 25.51
C THR A 367 -16.34 21.82 26.44
N ALA A 368 -17.60 21.91 26.05
CA ALA A 368 -18.74 21.47 26.86
C ALA A 368 -18.68 19.95 27.10
N ASP A 369 -18.34 19.19 26.08
CA ASP A 369 -18.21 17.73 26.19
C ASP A 369 -17.04 17.30 27.07
N ASP A 370 -15.89 17.97 26.95
CA ASP A 370 -14.75 17.70 27.82
C ASP A 370 -15.08 17.94 29.30
N ALA A 371 -15.91 18.96 29.60
CA ALA A 371 -16.36 19.25 30.96
C ALA A 371 -17.34 18.19 31.51
N LYS A 372 -18.14 17.55 30.65
CA LYS A 372 -19.09 16.49 30.99
C LYS A 372 -18.48 15.10 31.09
N ARG A 373 -17.24 14.89 30.55
CA ARG A 373 -16.62 13.57 30.50
C ARG A 373 -16.34 13.00 31.89
N GLU A 374 -16.88 11.83 32.19
CA GLU A 374 -16.53 11.08 33.40
C GLU A 374 -15.05 10.67 33.45
N LYS A 375 -14.44 10.43 32.30
CA LYS A 375 -13.03 10.06 32.16
C LYS A 375 -12.34 11.04 31.23
N PRO A 376 -11.20 11.66 31.65
CA PRO A 376 -10.47 12.55 30.77
C PRO A 376 -9.92 11.80 29.54
N LEU A 377 -9.78 12.51 28.44
CA LEU A 377 -9.15 11.98 27.23
C LEU A 377 -7.78 11.36 27.54
N PRO A 378 -7.37 10.30 26.82
CA PRO A 378 -6.06 9.70 27.00
C PRO A 378 -4.95 10.74 26.86
N LYS A 379 -3.90 10.66 27.68
CA LYS A 379 -2.75 11.55 27.53
C LYS A 379 -2.04 11.29 26.19
N TYR A 380 -1.65 12.38 25.54
CA TYR A 380 -0.80 12.28 24.35
C TYR A 380 0.60 11.78 24.74
N PHE A 381 1.11 10.80 24.02
CA PHE A 381 2.49 10.37 24.03
C PHE A 381 2.88 9.72 22.70
N GLU A 382 4.16 9.81 22.34
CA GLU A 382 4.70 9.15 21.15
C GLU A 382 5.37 7.83 21.53
N MET A 383 5.26 6.83 20.65
CA MET A 383 5.98 5.58 20.83
C MET A 383 7.50 5.83 20.83
N ASP A 384 8.22 4.99 21.56
CA ASP A 384 9.66 5.09 21.78
C ASP A 384 10.17 6.41 22.41
N LYS A 385 9.31 7.40 22.60
CA LYS A 385 9.68 8.57 23.43
C LYS A 385 9.49 8.26 24.92
N ARG A 386 10.44 8.74 25.72
CA ARG A 386 10.41 8.58 27.18
C ARG A 386 9.17 9.24 27.79
N ILE A 387 8.32 8.45 28.41
CA ILE A 387 7.19 8.95 29.23
C ILE A 387 7.49 8.78 30.72
N ARG A 388 6.83 9.63 31.55
CA ARG A 388 6.84 9.49 33.02
C ARG A 388 5.50 8.86 33.43
N TYR A 389 5.53 7.58 33.78
CA TYR A 389 4.35 6.86 34.26
C TYR A 389 4.26 6.96 35.79
N LYS A 390 3.13 7.42 36.33
CA LYS A 390 2.84 7.41 37.76
C LYS A 390 2.16 6.09 38.12
N VAL A 391 2.78 5.30 38.99
CA VAL A 391 2.25 4.02 39.49
C VAL A 391 0.93 4.26 40.22
N LYS A 392 -0.08 3.49 39.84
CA LYS A 392 -1.44 3.52 40.41
C LYS A 392 -1.63 2.36 41.36
N SER A 393 -2.68 2.40 42.18
CA SER A 393 -3.10 1.25 42.99
C SER A 393 -3.39 0.05 42.08
N GLY A 394 -2.92 -1.14 42.46
CA GLY A 394 -3.06 -2.37 41.69
C GLY A 394 -2.08 -2.51 40.53
N ASP A 395 -1.09 -1.62 40.37
CA ASP A 395 0.00 -1.79 39.41
C ASP A 395 1.12 -2.66 39.94
N TYR A 396 1.65 -3.50 39.05
CA TYR A 396 2.91 -4.23 39.22
C TYR A 396 3.70 -4.18 37.90
N LEU A 397 5.01 -4.41 37.93
CA LEU A 397 5.88 -4.24 36.77
C LEU A 397 5.43 -5.05 35.55
N GLY A 398 4.90 -6.28 35.75
CA GLY A 398 4.39 -7.11 34.67
C GLY A 398 3.16 -6.48 33.96
N LYS A 399 2.22 -5.93 34.74
CA LYS A 399 1.04 -5.23 34.19
C LYS A 399 1.44 -3.98 33.40
N ILE A 400 2.38 -3.20 33.95
CA ILE A 400 2.91 -2.01 33.29
C ILE A 400 3.68 -2.40 32.02
N ALA A 401 4.51 -3.45 32.08
CA ALA A 401 5.25 -3.98 30.94
C ALA A 401 4.33 -4.40 29.80
N ASN A 402 3.29 -5.19 30.11
CA ASN A 402 2.28 -5.60 29.13
C ASN A 402 1.52 -4.39 28.54
N LYS A 403 1.16 -3.43 29.39
CA LYS A 403 0.46 -2.21 28.98
C LYS A 403 1.23 -1.42 27.91
N PHE A 404 2.55 -1.33 28.04
CA PHE A 404 3.41 -0.55 27.15
C PHE A 404 4.20 -1.40 26.15
N GLY A 405 3.97 -2.71 26.10
CA GLY A 405 4.62 -3.63 25.17
C GLY A 405 6.13 -3.75 25.36
N VAL A 406 6.61 -3.63 26.60
CA VAL A 406 8.03 -3.66 26.95
C VAL A 406 8.34 -4.78 27.93
N ARG A 407 9.61 -5.16 28.08
CA ARG A 407 10.02 -6.17 29.06
C ARG A 407 10.11 -5.55 30.46
N VAL A 408 9.80 -6.33 31.49
CA VAL A 408 10.01 -5.93 32.91
C VAL A 408 11.45 -5.54 33.15
N SER A 409 12.41 -6.30 32.59
CA SER A 409 13.84 -5.99 32.67
C SER A 409 14.18 -4.61 32.09
N SER A 410 13.54 -4.22 31.00
CA SER A 410 13.73 -2.89 30.39
C SER A 410 13.23 -1.76 31.31
N ILE A 411 12.05 -1.92 31.93
CA ILE A 411 11.55 -0.94 32.90
C ILE A 411 12.51 -0.83 34.09
N LYS A 412 12.99 -1.96 34.61
CA LYS A 412 13.98 -1.95 35.71
C LYS A 412 15.27 -1.24 35.33
N SER A 413 15.81 -1.54 34.15
CA SER A 413 17.04 -0.91 33.64
C SER A 413 16.88 0.61 33.48
N TRP A 414 15.83 1.07 32.83
CA TRP A 414 15.57 2.49 32.61
C TRP A 414 15.39 3.30 33.90
N ASN A 415 14.93 2.62 34.97
CA ASN A 415 14.66 3.25 36.28
C ASN A 415 15.69 2.85 37.36
N ARG A 416 16.78 2.15 37.01
CA ARG A 416 17.83 1.67 37.92
C ARG A 416 17.28 0.88 39.12
N MET A 417 16.21 0.07 38.87
CA MET A 417 15.52 -0.67 39.91
C MET A 417 16.21 -2.02 40.18
N LYS A 418 16.56 -2.28 41.43
CA LYS A 418 17.13 -3.57 41.89
C LYS A 418 16.02 -4.61 42.15
N SER A 419 14.87 -4.19 42.66
CA SER A 419 13.72 -5.07 42.94
C SER A 419 12.54 -4.78 42.00
N SER A 420 11.48 -5.62 42.05
CA SER A 420 10.25 -5.43 41.29
C SER A 420 9.17 -4.68 42.08
N ASN A 421 9.46 -4.29 43.32
CA ASN A 421 8.50 -3.61 44.18
C ASN A 421 8.23 -2.19 43.71
N LEU A 422 6.97 -1.83 43.66
CA LEU A 422 6.48 -0.51 43.29
C LEU A 422 5.81 0.16 44.47
N LYS A 423 5.97 1.49 44.58
CA LYS A 423 5.20 2.32 45.50
C LYS A 423 4.13 3.08 44.72
N ILE A 424 2.89 3.13 45.23
CA ILE A 424 1.84 3.96 44.65
C ILE A 424 2.34 5.42 44.59
N GLY A 425 2.14 6.08 43.43
CA GLY A 425 2.68 7.40 43.18
C GLY A 425 4.10 7.45 42.67
N GLN A 426 4.86 6.35 42.69
CA GLN A 426 6.20 6.26 42.13
C GLN A 426 6.16 6.64 40.64
N ARG A 427 7.15 7.40 40.19
CA ARG A 427 7.30 7.80 38.79
C ARG A 427 8.32 6.92 38.09
N LEU A 428 7.87 6.24 37.01
CA LEU A 428 8.73 5.39 36.19
C LEU A 428 8.95 6.04 34.83
N TYR A 429 10.18 5.97 34.35
CA TYR A 429 10.48 6.26 32.95
C TYR A 429 10.25 5.02 32.12
N ILE A 430 9.46 5.18 31.04
CA ILE A 430 9.11 4.09 30.13
C ILE A 430 9.28 4.60 28.70
N TYR A 431 9.80 3.75 27.82
CA TYR A 431 9.84 3.95 26.37
C TYR A 431 8.84 2.99 25.75
N PRO A 432 7.58 3.40 25.56
CA PRO A 432 6.53 2.50 25.13
C PRO A 432 6.78 2.00 23.71
N LYS A 433 6.56 0.70 23.50
CA LYS A 433 6.55 0.04 22.17
C LYS A 433 5.16 -0.40 21.76
N LYS A 434 4.20 -0.25 22.64
CA LYS A 434 2.78 -0.49 22.44
C LYS A 434 2.02 0.64 23.11
N LEU A 435 0.94 1.05 22.48
CA LEU A 435 0.00 2.02 23.07
C LEU A 435 -0.86 1.33 24.13
N PRO A 436 -1.12 1.96 25.27
CA PRO A 436 -1.88 1.38 26.36
C PRO A 436 -3.35 1.19 26.03
#